data_3184c59bf766aca614b464cdaec805eb
#
_entry.id   3184c59bf766aca614b464cdaec805eb
#
_cell.length_a   1.000
_cell.length_b   1.000
_cell.length_c   1.000
_cell.angle_alpha   90.00
_cell.angle_beta   90.00
_cell.angle_gamma   90.00
#
_symmetry.space_group_name_H-M   'P 1'
#
loop_
_entity.id
_entity.type
_entity.pdbx_description
1 polymer ?
#
loop_
_entity_poly.entity_id
_entity_poly.type
_entity_poly.pdbx_seq_one_letter_code
_entity_poly.pdbx_strand_id
1 'polypeptide(L)'
;MDIMTSYLPIIIGLLGCIVGSFLNVVALRQGTEKDLGGRSHCPTCDHQLSWYELIPVLSFLIQGGKCKNCKKKISPRYITVELFVGVLFFLTTSFFTKAYSGVYASLPGWFFVWLLSLLIVVSYGALMVIYDIQTKTVPLIWFIGLVFFSCIYLVIPYISGAVSALSVWRTIGFNISGMLITLPFLAMWVVSKGRWMGFADIEIIAWVGMFFGMQMGASAVLLSFYLGSFFGVVFIIYKLIKGIPYSSIRKIQIPFVPFLFLGWFVTLIYHFDIIALLSQLFI
;
A
#
# COMPACT_ATOMS: atom_id res chain seq x y z
N MET A 1 3.01 -7.64 29.62
CA MET A 1 2.49 -7.40 28.24
C MET A 1 2.89 -6.02 27.68
N ASP A 2 3.60 -5.18 28.42
CA ASP A 2 3.20 -3.78 28.33
C ASP A 2 4.25 -2.81 27.77
N ILE A 3 5.52 -3.06 27.92
CA ILE A 3 6.57 -2.16 27.39
C ILE A 3 6.84 -2.48 25.91
N MET A 4 6.96 -3.75 25.56
CA MET A 4 7.35 -4.16 24.21
C MET A 4 6.24 -3.92 23.19
N THR A 5 4.97 -4.19 23.54
CA THR A 5 3.83 -3.91 22.67
C THR A 5 3.57 -2.43 22.44
N SER A 6 3.92 -1.57 23.42
CA SER A 6 3.75 -0.12 23.29
C SER A 6 4.84 0.54 22.44
N TYR A 7 6.08 0.09 22.52
CA TYR A 7 7.19 0.69 21.78
C TYR A 7 7.45 0.05 20.40
N LEU A 8 7.07 -1.22 20.20
CA LEU A 8 7.29 -1.91 18.93
C LEU A 8 6.69 -1.18 17.74
N PRO A 9 5.44 -0.66 17.76
CA PRO A 9 4.89 0.10 16.64
C PRO A 9 5.69 1.36 16.32
N ILE A 10 6.24 2.04 17.33
CA ILE A 10 7.04 3.25 17.14
C ILE A 10 8.36 2.89 16.44
N ILE A 11 9.05 1.87 16.92
CA ILE A 11 10.34 1.42 16.34
C ILE A 11 10.11 0.96 14.88
N ILE A 12 9.09 0.16 14.64
CA ILE A 12 8.77 -0.33 13.29
C ILE A 12 8.30 0.83 12.39
N GLY A 13 7.57 1.81 12.91
CA GLY A 13 7.21 3.03 12.19
C GLY A 13 8.44 3.83 11.73
N LEU A 14 9.45 3.98 12.60
CA LEU A 14 10.72 4.63 12.23
C LEU A 14 11.47 3.83 11.15
N LEU A 15 11.51 2.50 11.26
CA LEU A 15 12.04 1.64 10.20
C LEU A 15 11.23 1.80 8.90
N GLY A 16 9.92 1.99 8.99
CA GLY A 16 9.05 2.29 7.85
C GLY A 16 9.46 3.57 7.12
N CYS A 17 9.91 4.61 7.83
CA CYS A 17 10.45 5.83 7.18
C CYS A 17 11.71 5.51 6.36
N ILE A 18 12.60 4.64 6.88
CA ILE A 18 13.82 4.21 6.17
C ILE A 18 13.43 3.40 4.92
N VAL A 19 12.51 2.46 5.07
CA VAL A 19 11.97 1.70 3.93
C VAL A 19 11.33 2.63 2.90
N GLY A 20 10.54 3.62 3.33
CA GLY A 20 9.92 4.62 2.46
C GLY A 20 10.92 5.41 1.63
N SER A 21 12.03 5.83 2.24
CA SER A 21 13.13 6.49 1.52
C SER A 21 13.71 5.58 0.43
N PHE A 22 13.93 4.30 0.73
CA PHE A 22 14.38 3.30 -0.24
C PHE A 22 13.35 3.05 -1.36
N LEU A 23 12.08 2.84 -1.01
CA LEU A 23 11.00 2.61 -2.00
C LEU A 23 10.87 3.79 -2.98
N ASN A 24 11.07 5.01 -2.50
CA ASN A 24 11.06 6.20 -3.36
C ASN A 24 12.20 6.16 -4.40
N VAL A 25 13.39 5.70 -4.01
CA VAL A 25 14.52 5.50 -4.94
C VAL A 25 14.18 4.40 -5.96
N VAL A 26 13.63 3.27 -5.52
CA VAL A 26 13.21 2.17 -6.40
C VAL A 26 12.20 2.67 -7.42
N ALA A 27 11.16 3.39 -6.97
CA ALA A 27 10.12 3.91 -7.85
C ALA A 27 10.66 4.94 -8.87
N LEU A 28 11.66 5.76 -8.47
CA LEU A 28 12.26 6.76 -9.36
C LEU A 28 13.22 6.17 -10.39
N ARG A 29 13.87 5.07 -10.07
CA ARG A 29 14.87 4.44 -10.96
C ARG A 29 14.27 3.36 -11.86
N GLN A 30 13.09 2.89 -11.54
CA GLN A 30 12.40 1.89 -12.37
C GLN A 30 12.17 2.41 -13.80
N GLY A 31 12.59 1.63 -14.79
CA GLY A 31 12.49 2.02 -16.21
C GLY A 31 13.52 3.07 -16.66
N THR A 32 14.49 3.40 -15.81
CA THR A 32 15.64 4.24 -16.18
C THR A 32 16.91 3.38 -16.28
N GLU A 33 17.94 3.88 -16.96
CA GLU A 33 19.26 3.23 -17.05
C GLU A 33 20.06 3.30 -15.73
N LYS A 34 19.50 3.92 -14.67
CA LYS A 34 20.19 4.09 -13.39
C LYS A 34 20.03 2.85 -12.52
N ASP A 35 21.15 2.23 -12.16
CA ASP A 35 21.18 1.13 -11.24
C ASP A 35 20.62 1.50 -9.86
N LEU A 36 20.02 0.52 -9.16
CA LEU A 36 19.58 0.67 -7.77
C LEU A 36 20.76 0.89 -6.82
N GLY A 37 21.95 0.45 -7.21
CA GLY A 37 23.22 0.72 -6.52
C GLY A 37 23.68 2.17 -6.73
N GLY A 38 24.64 2.58 -5.93
CA GLY A 38 25.25 3.92 -5.99
C GLY A 38 24.69 4.88 -4.94
N ARG A 39 25.42 5.95 -4.72
CA ARG A 39 25.06 6.96 -3.71
C ARG A 39 24.00 7.92 -4.25
N SER A 40 23.21 8.47 -3.34
CA SER A 40 22.25 9.51 -3.67
C SER A 40 22.94 10.84 -3.93
N HIS A 41 22.50 11.56 -4.94
CA HIS A 41 23.06 12.86 -5.37
C HIS A 41 21.95 13.90 -5.46
N CYS A 42 22.32 15.15 -5.26
CA CYS A 42 21.41 16.27 -5.53
C CYS A 42 21.13 16.36 -7.05
N PRO A 43 19.87 16.34 -7.50
CA PRO A 43 19.56 16.35 -8.95
C PRO A 43 19.95 17.65 -9.65
N THR A 44 20.34 18.68 -8.90
CA THR A 44 20.65 20.01 -9.46
C THR A 44 22.14 20.31 -9.50
N CYS A 45 22.91 19.90 -8.49
CA CYS A 45 24.34 20.23 -8.39
C CYS A 45 25.24 19.01 -8.30
N ASP A 46 24.66 17.82 -8.42
CA ASP A 46 25.32 16.51 -8.37
C ASP A 46 26.16 16.26 -7.09
N HIS A 47 25.97 17.12 -6.05
CA HIS A 47 26.58 16.92 -4.75
C HIS A 47 26.16 15.58 -4.18
N GLN A 48 27.14 14.73 -3.83
CA GLN A 48 26.91 13.44 -3.21
C GLN A 48 26.44 13.61 -1.77
N LEU A 49 25.27 13.04 -1.43
CA LEU A 49 24.67 13.18 -0.12
C LEU A 49 25.46 12.35 0.92
N SER A 50 25.74 12.97 2.06
CA SER A 50 26.32 12.32 3.23
C SER A 50 25.28 11.49 3.96
N TRP A 51 25.70 10.52 4.79
CA TRP A 51 24.77 9.62 5.50
C TRP A 51 23.74 10.35 6.37
N TYR A 52 24.12 11.46 7.03
CA TYR A 52 23.20 12.27 7.85
C TYR A 52 22.19 13.09 7.01
N GLU A 53 22.50 13.35 5.74
CA GLU A 53 21.56 13.98 4.79
C GLU A 53 20.53 12.98 4.24
N LEU A 54 20.73 11.68 4.52
CA LEU A 54 19.86 10.58 4.12
C LEU A 54 18.97 10.06 5.27
N ILE A 55 19.10 10.61 6.50
CA ILE A 55 18.23 10.22 7.61
C ILE A 55 16.80 10.68 7.27
N PRO A 56 15.86 9.71 7.07
CA PRO A 56 14.51 10.04 6.60
C PRO A 56 13.82 11.03 7.54
N VAL A 57 13.03 11.93 6.97
CA VAL A 57 12.28 12.99 7.66
C VAL A 57 13.19 14.00 8.35
N LEU A 58 14.11 13.56 9.21
CA LEU A 58 14.99 14.44 10.01
C LEU A 58 15.89 15.31 9.13
N SER A 59 16.53 14.72 8.12
CA SER A 59 17.41 15.47 7.23
C SER A 59 16.66 16.58 6.48
N PHE A 60 15.44 16.30 6.01
CA PHE A 60 14.61 17.30 5.34
C PHE A 60 14.24 18.45 6.28
N LEU A 61 13.87 18.15 7.53
CA LEU A 61 13.49 19.16 8.53
C LEU A 61 14.70 20.03 8.93
N ILE A 62 15.85 19.42 9.23
CA ILE A 62 17.09 20.12 9.64
C ILE A 62 17.60 21.01 8.49
N GLN A 63 17.50 20.54 7.23
CA GLN A 63 17.94 21.30 6.07
C GLN A 63 16.91 22.35 5.59
N GLY A 64 15.74 22.42 6.25
CA GLY A 64 14.66 23.32 5.85
C GLY A 64 14.15 23.05 4.42
N GLY A 65 14.19 21.79 3.98
CA GLY A 65 13.77 21.37 2.65
C GLY A 65 14.66 21.89 1.52
N LYS A 66 15.94 22.18 1.76
CA LYS A 66 16.88 22.73 0.78
C LYS A 66 18.19 21.93 0.76
N CYS A 67 18.76 21.76 -0.41
CA CYS A 67 20.09 21.14 -0.54
C CYS A 67 21.14 21.95 0.24
N LYS A 68 21.99 21.25 1.01
CA LYS A 68 23.03 21.87 1.82
C LYS A 68 24.04 22.66 0.96
N ASN A 69 24.36 22.16 -0.23
CA ASN A 69 25.36 22.74 -1.13
C ASN A 69 24.77 23.88 -1.98
N CYS A 70 23.78 23.61 -2.84
CA CYS A 70 23.26 24.59 -3.80
C CYS A 70 22.01 25.36 -3.32
N LYS A 71 21.50 25.11 -2.11
CA LYS A 71 20.31 25.74 -1.49
C LYS A 71 19.01 25.61 -2.28
N LYS A 72 19.00 24.83 -3.36
CA LYS A 72 17.76 24.56 -4.12
C LYS A 72 16.78 23.73 -3.32
N LYS A 73 15.47 23.98 -3.48
CA LYS A 73 14.40 23.28 -2.78
C LYS A 73 14.41 21.78 -3.13
N ILE A 74 14.36 20.95 -2.11
CA ILE A 74 14.13 19.49 -2.22
C ILE A 74 12.63 19.27 -2.42
N SER A 75 12.23 18.37 -3.31
CA SER A 75 10.82 18.05 -3.52
C SER A 75 10.17 17.54 -2.23
N PRO A 76 9.02 18.05 -1.81
CA PRO A 76 8.31 17.56 -0.62
C PRO A 76 7.85 16.12 -0.76
N ARG A 77 7.84 15.57 -1.97
CA ARG A 77 7.55 14.16 -2.23
C ARG A 77 8.41 13.22 -1.38
N TYR A 78 9.71 13.52 -1.16
CA TYR A 78 10.59 12.66 -0.38
C TYR A 78 10.06 12.48 1.03
N ILE A 79 9.84 13.56 1.76
CA ILE A 79 9.32 13.50 3.13
C ILE A 79 7.90 12.92 3.18
N THR A 80 7.06 13.20 2.18
CA THR A 80 5.69 12.66 2.13
C THR A 80 5.70 11.14 2.01
N VAL A 81 6.54 10.57 1.14
CA VAL A 81 6.66 9.11 0.98
C VAL A 81 7.24 8.45 2.22
N GLU A 82 8.27 9.05 2.83
CA GLU A 82 8.89 8.54 4.04
C GLU A 82 7.89 8.49 5.20
N LEU A 83 7.16 9.57 5.44
CA LEU A 83 6.10 9.62 6.46
C LEU A 83 4.95 8.66 6.14
N PHE A 84 4.54 8.57 4.88
CA PHE A 84 3.46 7.68 4.46
C PHE A 84 3.78 6.22 4.81
N VAL A 85 4.95 5.72 4.41
CA VAL A 85 5.36 4.34 4.72
C VAL A 85 5.59 4.15 6.21
N GLY A 86 6.15 5.15 6.91
CA GLY A 86 6.31 5.13 8.37
C GLY A 86 4.98 4.96 9.11
N VAL A 87 3.97 5.72 8.71
CA VAL A 87 2.61 5.63 9.27
C VAL A 87 1.96 4.28 8.94
N LEU A 88 2.11 3.77 7.72
CA LEU A 88 1.60 2.44 7.36
C LEU A 88 2.21 1.36 8.25
N PHE A 89 3.53 1.39 8.48
CA PHE A 89 4.22 0.43 9.32
C PHE A 89 3.79 0.53 10.79
N PHE A 90 3.66 1.75 11.30
CA PHE A 90 3.17 2.00 12.66
C PHE A 90 1.75 1.44 12.85
N LEU A 91 0.82 1.76 11.96
CA LEU A 91 -0.56 1.30 12.04
C LEU A 91 -0.67 -0.22 11.89
N THR A 92 0.06 -0.81 10.92
CA THR A 92 0.11 -2.26 10.72
C THR A 92 0.59 -2.97 11.97
N THR A 93 1.69 -2.50 12.57
CA THR A 93 2.25 -3.12 13.77
C THR A 93 1.34 -2.93 14.98
N SER A 94 0.74 -1.74 15.14
CA SER A 94 -0.23 -1.47 16.22
C SER A 94 -1.45 -2.37 16.16
N PHE A 95 -1.98 -2.59 14.95
CA PHE A 95 -3.07 -3.55 14.73
C PHE A 95 -2.60 -4.97 15.04
N PHE A 96 -1.48 -5.40 14.45
CA PHE A 96 -0.98 -6.75 14.54
C PHE A 96 -0.67 -7.18 15.98
N THR A 97 -0.03 -6.31 16.76
CA THR A 97 0.27 -6.55 18.18
C THR A 97 -0.98 -6.71 19.03
N LYS A 98 -2.04 -5.96 18.74
CA LYS A 98 -3.33 -6.08 19.45
C LYS A 98 -4.10 -7.33 19.05
N ALA A 99 -4.21 -7.59 17.74
CA ALA A 99 -4.98 -8.70 17.20
C ALA A 99 -4.39 -10.08 17.53
N TYR A 100 -3.06 -10.17 17.59
CA TYR A 100 -2.33 -11.46 17.71
C TYR A 100 -1.45 -11.55 18.96
N SER A 101 -1.83 -10.85 20.02
CA SER A 101 -1.11 -10.88 21.31
C SER A 101 -0.97 -12.30 21.90
N GLY A 102 -1.96 -13.16 21.71
CA GLY A 102 -1.91 -14.57 22.14
C GLY A 102 -0.85 -15.39 21.40
N VAL A 103 -0.67 -15.14 20.07
CA VAL A 103 0.39 -15.79 19.28
C VAL A 103 1.76 -15.30 19.72
N TYR A 104 1.90 -14.03 20.03
CA TYR A 104 3.14 -13.48 20.58
C TYR A 104 3.54 -14.15 21.90
N ALA A 105 2.58 -14.33 22.80
CA ALA A 105 2.83 -14.97 24.10
C ALA A 105 3.26 -16.44 23.98
N SER A 106 2.70 -17.19 23.05
CA SER A 106 2.94 -18.63 22.89
C SER A 106 4.06 -18.96 21.90
N LEU A 107 4.21 -18.18 20.83
CA LEU A 107 5.10 -18.45 19.70
C LEU A 107 5.79 -17.17 19.20
N PRO A 108 6.65 -16.52 20.02
CA PRO A 108 7.19 -15.18 19.70
C PRO A 108 8.01 -15.15 18.41
N GLY A 109 8.76 -16.18 18.06
CA GLY A 109 9.52 -16.28 16.82
C GLY A 109 8.62 -16.21 15.58
N TRP A 110 7.54 -16.99 15.57
CA TRP A 110 6.57 -17.01 14.48
C TRP A 110 5.79 -15.71 14.36
N PHE A 111 5.50 -15.04 15.46
CA PHE A 111 4.87 -13.72 15.46
C PHE A 111 5.69 -12.71 14.65
N PHE A 112 7.01 -12.63 14.86
CA PHE A 112 7.86 -11.70 14.12
C PHE A 112 7.99 -12.08 12.64
N VAL A 113 8.07 -13.36 12.30
CA VAL A 113 8.09 -13.82 10.90
C VAL A 113 6.78 -13.45 10.19
N TRP A 114 5.66 -13.61 10.88
CA TRP A 114 4.34 -13.28 10.35
C TRP A 114 4.17 -11.77 10.17
N LEU A 115 4.55 -10.97 11.18
CA LEU A 115 4.55 -9.51 11.09
C LEU A 115 5.45 -9.04 9.94
N LEU A 116 6.67 -9.56 9.82
CA LEU A 116 7.60 -9.20 8.75
C LEU A 116 7.00 -9.47 7.36
N SER A 117 6.36 -10.61 7.15
CA SER A 117 5.72 -10.92 5.88
C SER A 117 4.63 -9.91 5.53
N LEU A 118 3.82 -9.46 6.50
CA LEU A 118 2.81 -8.42 6.31
C LEU A 118 3.43 -7.06 6.00
N LEU A 119 4.52 -6.69 6.67
CA LEU A 119 5.23 -5.43 6.40
C LEU A 119 5.84 -5.42 4.98
N ILE A 120 6.28 -6.57 4.47
CA ILE A 120 6.73 -6.71 3.09
C ILE A 120 5.56 -6.52 2.12
N VAL A 121 4.39 -7.12 2.39
CA VAL A 121 3.16 -6.91 1.60
C VAL A 121 2.79 -5.43 1.56
N VAL A 122 2.78 -4.75 2.71
CA VAL A 122 2.53 -3.30 2.80
C VAL A 122 3.56 -2.50 1.99
N SER A 123 4.83 -2.91 2.00
CA SER A 123 5.89 -2.25 1.23
C SER A 123 5.67 -2.37 -0.28
N TYR A 124 5.31 -3.55 -0.79
CA TYR A 124 4.98 -3.73 -2.21
C TYR A 124 3.75 -2.91 -2.61
N GLY A 125 2.70 -2.90 -1.78
CA GLY A 125 1.52 -2.08 -1.99
C GLY A 125 1.86 -0.58 -2.04
N ALA A 126 2.65 -0.09 -1.07
CA ALA A 126 3.11 1.30 -1.05
C ALA A 126 3.98 1.64 -2.27
N LEU A 127 4.87 0.73 -2.70
CA LEU A 127 5.70 0.91 -3.90
C LEU A 127 4.84 1.07 -5.15
N MET A 128 3.81 0.22 -5.31
CA MET A 128 2.87 0.30 -6.43
C MET A 128 2.09 1.62 -6.42
N VAL A 129 1.62 2.08 -5.25
CA VAL A 129 0.98 3.39 -5.08
C VAL A 129 1.90 4.54 -5.50
N ILE A 130 3.14 4.55 -5.02
CA ILE A 130 4.12 5.58 -5.32
C ILE A 130 4.41 5.65 -6.82
N TYR A 131 4.49 4.51 -7.48
CA TYR A 131 4.78 4.43 -8.90
C TYR A 131 3.58 4.76 -9.78
N ASP A 132 2.38 4.29 -9.42
CA ASP A 132 1.14 4.55 -10.16
C ASP A 132 0.79 6.05 -10.18
N ILE A 133 1.00 6.75 -9.07
CA ILE A 133 0.82 8.22 -9.00
C ILE A 133 1.68 8.95 -10.05
N GLN A 134 2.84 8.38 -10.42
CA GLN A 134 3.78 9.01 -11.35
C GLN A 134 3.56 8.60 -12.80
N THR A 135 3.41 7.29 -13.01
CA THR A 135 3.46 6.66 -14.35
C THR A 135 2.12 6.15 -14.84
N LYS A 136 1.16 5.98 -13.91
CA LYS A 136 -0.16 5.34 -14.17
C LYS A 136 -0.03 3.93 -14.72
N THR A 137 1.01 3.24 -14.33
CA THR A 137 1.30 1.85 -14.70
C THR A 137 1.84 1.12 -13.49
N VAL A 138 1.71 -0.21 -13.47
CA VAL A 138 2.25 -1.06 -12.41
C VAL A 138 3.14 -2.13 -13.05
N PRO A 139 4.44 -2.22 -12.67
CA PRO A 139 5.30 -3.28 -13.15
C PRO A 139 4.86 -4.66 -12.65
N LEU A 140 4.68 -5.60 -13.57
CA LEU A 140 4.23 -6.96 -13.27
C LEU A 140 5.12 -7.67 -12.22
N ILE A 141 6.43 -7.41 -12.24
CA ILE A 141 7.36 -8.03 -11.27
C ILE A 141 7.03 -7.64 -9.82
N TRP A 142 6.56 -6.43 -9.58
CA TRP A 142 6.16 -5.99 -8.24
C TRP A 142 4.83 -6.61 -7.81
N PHE A 143 3.91 -6.78 -8.76
CA PHE A 143 2.67 -7.49 -8.51
C PHE A 143 2.91 -8.96 -8.15
N ILE A 144 3.80 -9.65 -8.88
CA ILE A 144 4.22 -11.01 -8.54
C ILE A 144 4.81 -11.07 -7.13
N GLY A 145 5.69 -10.12 -6.78
CA GLY A 145 6.23 -10.02 -5.41
C GLY A 145 5.16 -9.81 -4.35
N LEU A 146 4.19 -8.93 -4.60
CA LEU A 146 3.05 -8.69 -3.72
C LEU A 146 2.25 -9.98 -3.48
N VAL A 147 1.89 -10.71 -4.53
CA VAL A 147 1.14 -11.97 -4.42
C VAL A 147 1.96 -13.03 -3.68
N PHE A 148 3.24 -13.19 -4.01
CA PHE A 148 4.12 -14.16 -3.38
C PHE A 148 4.21 -13.96 -1.86
N PHE A 149 4.50 -12.74 -1.40
CA PHE A 149 4.59 -12.46 0.03
C PHE A 149 3.23 -12.49 0.74
N SER A 150 2.14 -12.20 0.02
CA SER A 150 0.78 -12.41 0.55
C SER A 150 0.48 -13.89 0.77
N CYS A 151 0.87 -14.78 -0.13
CA CYS A 151 0.75 -16.21 0.06
C CYS A 151 1.56 -16.69 1.28
N ILE A 152 2.79 -16.20 1.46
CA ILE A 152 3.59 -16.50 2.66
C ILE A 152 2.84 -16.05 3.92
N TYR A 153 2.34 -14.80 3.96
CA TYR A 153 1.57 -14.29 5.08
C TYR A 153 0.37 -15.17 5.43
N LEU A 154 -0.38 -15.61 4.44
CA LEU A 154 -1.57 -16.45 4.63
C LEU A 154 -1.24 -17.87 5.10
N VAL A 155 -0.06 -18.40 4.80
CA VAL A 155 0.35 -19.78 5.14
C VAL A 155 1.02 -19.87 6.52
N ILE A 156 1.68 -18.81 6.99
CA ILE A 156 2.42 -18.81 8.27
C ILE A 156 1.58 -19.32 9.47
N PRO A 157 0.30 -18.92 9.68
CA PRO A 157 -0.49 -19.38 10.81
C PRO A 157 -0.66 -20.90 10.87
N TYR A 158 -0.64 -21.59 9.72
CA TYR A 158 -0.77 -23.04 9.61
C TYR A 158 0.55 -23.74 9.90
N ILE A 159 1.65 -23.23 9.36
CA ILE A 159 3.00 -23.81 9.59
C ILE A 159 3.39 -23.66 11.05
N SER A 160 3.05 -22.53 11.68
CA SER A 160 3.35 -22.28 13.09
C SER A 160 2.49 -23.10 14.07
N GLY A 161 1.44 -23.78 13.59
CA GLY A 161 0.47 -24.48 14.43
C GLY A 161 -0.51 -23.56 15.18
N ALA A 162 -0.50 -22.24 14.88
CA ALA A 162 -1.47 -21.31 15.46
C ALA A 162 -2.92 -21.57 14.99
N VAL A 163 -3.06 -22.21 13.82
CA VAL A 163 -4.35 -22.61 13.25
C VAL A 163 -4.26 -24.08 12.81
N SER A 164 -5.32 -24.84 13.03
CA SER A 164 -5.33 -26.27 12.71
C SER A 164 -5.16 -26.54 11.21
N ALA A 165 -4.37 -27.55 10.86
CA ALA A 165 -4.13 -27.95 9.47
C ALA A 165 -5.41 -28.35 8.72
N LEU A 166 -6.43 -28.85 9.43
CA LEU A 166 -7.73 -29.20 8.84
C LEU A 166 -8.47 -28.01 8.23
N SER A 167 -8.18 -26.79 8.69
CA SER A 167 -8.79 -25.56 8.15
C SER A 167 -8.08 -25.00 6.90
N VAL A 168 -6.92 -25.56 6.51
CA VAL A 168 -6.13 -25.05 5.35
C VAL A 168 -6.97 -25.08 4.06
N TRP A 169 -7.58 -26.21 3.75
CA TRP A 169 -8.39 -26.36 2.53
C TRP A 169 -9.59 -25.42 2.49
N ARG A 170 -10.22 -25.22 3.65
CA ARG A 170 -11.34 -24.28 3.78
C ARG A 170 -10.86 -22.83 3.51
N THR A 171 -9.71 -22.45 4.04
CA THR A 171 -9.15 -21.10 3.83
C THR A 171 -8.70 -20.91 2.39
N ILE A 172 -8.05 -21.91 1.77
CA ILE A 172 -7.69 -21.83 0.35
C ILE A 172 -8.92 -21.66 -0.51
N GLY A 173 -9.98 -22.45 -0.29
CA GLY A 173 -11.25 -22.32 -1.01
C GLY A 173 -11.90 -20.95 -0.81
N PHE A 174 -11.88 -20.42 0.41
CA PHE A 174 -12.37 -19.10 0.74
C PHE A 174 -11.59 -17.99 0.01
N ASN A 175 -10.26 -18.06 -0.01
CA ASN A 175 -9.42 -17.07 -0.68
C ASN A 175 -9.54 -17.15 -2.21
N ILE A 176 -9.61 -18.36 -2.79
CA ILE A 176 -9.86 -18.53 -4.23
C ILE A 176 -11.23 -17.98 -4.63
N SER A 177 -12.26 -18.20 -3.82
CA SER A 177 -13.59 -17.65 -4.09
C SER A 177 -13.60 -16.13 -4.12
N GLY A 178 -12.74 -15.47 -3.36
CA GLY A 178 -12.59 -14.03 -3.36
C GLY A 178 -12.12 -13.47 -4.71
N MET A 179 -11.37 -14.25 -5.49
CA MET A 179 -10.97 -13.83 -6.84
C MET A 179 -12.16 -13.68 -7.79
N LEU A 180 -13.32 -14.28 -7.50
CA LEU A 180 -14.54 -14.12 -8.33
C LEU A 180 -15.04 -12.67 -8.35
N ILE A 181 -14.64 -11.83 -7.38
CA ILE A 181 -14.94 -10.39 -7.37
C ILE A 181 -14.42 -9.70 -8.63
N THR A 182 -13.37 -10.22 -9.26
CA THR A 182 -12.81 -9.65 -10.49
C THR A 182 -13.67 -9.84 -11.73
N LEU A 183 -14.56 -10.81 -11.75
CA LEU A 183 -15.34 -11.18 -12.95
C LEU A 183 -16.11 -10.00 -13.57
N PRO A 184 -16.86 -9.16 -12.81
CA PRO A 184 -17.54 -8.01 -13.39
C PRO A 184 -16.57 -6.98 -13.96
N PHE A 185 -15.42 -6.76 -13.30
CA PHE A 185 -14.41 -5.82 -13.78
C PHE A 185 -13.68 -6.34 -15.02
N LEU A 186 -13.40 -7.64 -15.07
CA LEU A 186 -12.84 -8.29 -16.25
C LEU A 186 -13.81 -8.21 -17.44
N ALA A 187 -15.11 -8.45 -17.21
CA ALA A 187 -16.14 -8.29 -18.23
C ALA A 187 -16.18 -6.84 -18.76
N MET A 188 -16.15 -5.84 -17.87
CA MET A 188 -16.07 -4.43 -18.26
C MET A 188 -14.82 -4.15 -19.10
N TRP A 189 -13.68 -4.68 -18.71
CA TRP A 189 -12.43 -4.50 -19.45
C TRP A 189 -12.49 -5.09 -20.85
N VAL A 190 -13.00 -6.32 -21.00
CA VAL A 190 -13.17 -7.00 -22.29
C VAL A 190 -14.12 -6.21 -23.18
N VAL A 191 -15.31 -5.82 -22.68
CA VAL A 191 -16.32 -5.06 -23.45
C VAL A 191 -15.77 -3.69 -23.87
N SER A 192 -15.04 -3.00 -22.98
CA SER A 192 -14.47 -1.68 -23.26
C SER A 192 -13.18 -1.74 -24.07
N LYS A 193 -12.61 -2.94 -24.30
CA LYS A 193 -11.26 -3.12 -24.87
C LYS A 193 -10.21 -2.32 -24.11
N GLY A 194 -10.27 -2.34 -22.78
CA GLY A 194 -9.34 -1.66 -21.88
C GLY A 194 -9.50 -0.14 -21.78
N ARG A 195 -10.55 0.46 -22.37
CA ARG A 195 -10.71 1.94 -22.38
C ARG A 195 -11.28 2.51 -21.09
N TRP A 196 -12.04 1.74 -20.30
CA TRP A 196 -12.69 2.21 -19.08
C TRP A 196 -11.82 1.99 -17.83
N MET A 197 -11.00 0.95 -17.83
CA MET A 197 -10.20 0.56 -16.67
C MET A 197 -8.89 -0.06 -17.11
N GLY A 198 -7.81 0.19 -16.38
CA GLY A 198 -6.50 -0.44 -16.58
C GLY A 198 -6.52 -1.91 -16.20
N PHE A 199 -5.71 -2.75 -16.87
CA PHE A 199 -5.59 -4.16 -16.51
C PHE A 199 -4.96 -4.33 -15.11
N ALA A 200 -4.02 -3.47 -14.74
CA ALA A 200 -3.40 -3.46 -13.42
C ALA A 200 -4.42 -3.30 -12.26
N ASP A 201 -5.48 -2.53 -12.47
CA ASP A 201 -6.55 -2.38 -11.45
C ASP A 201 -7.26 -3.71 -11.21
N ILE A 202 -7.50 -4.50 -12.27
CA ILE A 202 -8.13 -5.83 -12.18
C ILE A 202 -7.24 -6.81 -11.44
N GLU A 203 -5.93 -6.80 -11.72
CA GLU A 203 -4.95 -7.62 -11.01
C GLU A 203 -4.96 -7.32 -9.51
N ILE A 204 -5.00 -6.04 -9.12
CA ILE A 204 -5.04 -5.64 -7.71
C ILE A 204 -6.38 -6.03 -7.07
N ILE A 205 -7.52 -5.89 -7.77
CA ILE A 205 -8.82 -6.37 -7.28
C ILE A 205 -8.78 -7.89 -7.04
N ALA A 206 -8.17 -8.66 -7.94
CA ALA A 206 -7.99 -10.10 -7.77
C ALA A 206 -7.18 -10.42 -6.52
N TRP A 207 -6.09 -9.69 -6.31
CA TRP A 207 -5.26 -9.84 -5.12
C TRP A 207 -6.01 -9.47 -3.83
N VAL A 208 -6.78 -8.38 -3.82
CA VAL A 208 -7.61 -7.99 -2.67
C VAL A 208 -8.61 -9.08 -2.32
N GLY A 209 -9.28 -9.65 -3.33
CA GLY A 209 -10.21 -10.77 -3.17
C GLY A 209 -9.51 -12.03 -2.64
N MET A 210 -8.35 -12.38 -3.21
CA MET A 210 -7.52 -13.49 -2.73
C MET A 210 -7.07 -13.30 -1.27
N PHE A 211 -6.74 -12.08 -0.88
CA PHE A 211 -6.23 -11.80 0.47
C PHE A 211 -7.32 -11.92 1.55
N PHE A 212 -8.52 -11.41 1.28
CA PHE A 212 -9.61 -11.33 2.26
C PHE A 212 -10.76 -12.33 2.04
N GLY A 213 -10.80 -13.04 0.90
CA GLY A 213 -11.97 -13.81 0.49
C GLY A 213 -13.09 -12.94 -0.07
N MET A 214 -14.24 -13.57 -0.38
CA MET A 214 -15.33 -12.93 -1.13
C MET A 214 -15.96 -11.73 -0.43
N GLN A 215 -16.38 -11.86 0.82
CA GLN A 215 -17.17 -10.84 1.52
C GLN A 215 -16.33 -9.62 1.90
N MET A 216 -15.24 -9.81 2.63
CA MET A 216 -14.36 -8.70 3.04
C MET A 216 -13.61 -8.11 1.85
N GLY A 217 -13.22 -8.94 0.86
CA GLY A 217 -12.59 -8.47 -0.36
C GLY A 217 -13.53 -7.57 -1.17
N ALA A 218 -14.80 -7.96 -1.33
CA ALA A 218 -15.80 -7.10 -1.98
C ALA A 218 -16.02 -5.80 -1.20
N SER A 219 -16.07 -5.85 0.13
CA SER A 219 -16.16 -4.66 0.98
C SER A 219 -14.97 -3.72 0.80
N ALA A 220 -13.73 -4.25 0.73
CA ALA A 220 -12.53 -3.48 0.48
C ALA A 220 -12.55 -2.80 -0.90
N VAL A 221 -12.97 -3.51 -1.93
CA VAL A 221 -13.11 -2.97 -3.29
C VAL A 221 -14.19 -1.88 -3.34
N LEU A 222 -15.36 -2.11 -2.74
CA LEU A 222 -16.41 -1.09 -2.66
C LEU A 222 -15.94 0.17 -1.93
N LEU A 223 -15.24 0.01 -0.80
CA LEU A 223 -14.65 1.14 -0.07
C LEU A 223 -13.68 1.93 -0.95
N SER A 224 -12.87 1.23 -1.76
CA SER A 224 -11.94 1.86 -2.69
C SER A 224 -12.66 2.75 -3.73
N PHE A 225 -13.78 2.26 -4.25
CA PHE A 225 -14.62 3.04 -5.18
C PHE A 225 -15.26 4.26 -4.51
N TYR A 226 -15.75 4.13 -3.27
CA TYR A 226 -16.29 5.27 -2.51
C TYR A 226 -15.21 6.34 -2.28
N LEU A 227 -14.02 5.93 -1.83
CA LEU A 227 -12.91 6.85 -1.60
C LEU A 227 -12.43 7.52 -2.89
N GLY A 228 -12.29 6.74 -3.96
CA GLY A 228 -11.91 7.25 -5.29
C GLY A 228 -12.94 8.22 -5.86
N SER A 229 -14.25 7.91 -5.73
CA SER A 229 -15.33 8.78 -6.18
C SER A 229 -15.38 10.09 -5.37
N PHE A 230 -15.26 10.01 -4.05
CA PHE A 230 -15.21 11.19 -3.18
C PHE A 230 -14.03 12.10 -3.56
N PHE A 231 -12.84 11.52 -3.69
CA PHE A 231 -11.66 12.29 -4.12
C PHE A 231 -11.84 12.88 -5.51
N GLY A 232 -12.40 12.12 -6.45
CA GLY A 232 -12.68 12.58 -7.82
C GLY A 232 -13.61 13.79 -7.86
N VAL A 233 -14.70 13.74 -7.07
CA VAL A 233 -15.65 14.88 -6.95
C VAL A 233 -14.95 16.10 -6.36
N VAL A 234 -14.23 15.94 -5.25
CA VAL A 234 -13.48 17.05 -4.61
C VAL A 234 -12.45 17.65 -5.60
N PHE A 235 -11.74 16.79 -6.33
CA PHE A 235 -10.76 17.23 -7.33
C PHE A 235 -11.42 18.02 -8.48
N ILE A 236 -12.57 17.58 -8.99
CA ILE A 236 -13.33 18.28 -10.03
C ILE A 236 -13.77 19.66 -9.52
N ILE A 237 -14.38 19.72 -8.32
CA ILE A 237 -14.84 20.98 -7.71
C ILE A 237 -13.66 21.95 -7.53
N TYR A 238 -12.53 21.48 -7.00
CA TYR A 238 -11.33 22.28 -6.83
C TYR A 238 -10.82 22.88 -8.15
N LYS A 239 -10.81 22.10 -9.23
CA LYS A 239 -10.37 22.55 -10.56
C LYS A 239 -11.35 23.56 -11.17
N LEU A 240 -12.67 23.36 -10.99
CA LEU A 240 -13.69 24.29 -11.43
C LEU A 240 -13.58 25.65 -10.72
N ILE A 241 -13.35 25.65 -9.40
CA ILE A 241 -13.12 26.88 -8.61
C ILE A 241 -11.89 27.63 -9.12
N LYS A 242 -10.85 26.91 -9.61
CA LYS A 242 -9.67 27.51 -10.25
C LYS A 242 -9.90 27.99 -11.69
N GLY A 243 -11.12 27.94 -12.20
CA GLY A 243 -11.47 28.40 -13.54
C GLY A 243 -11.04 27.49 -14.68
N ILE A 244 -10.67 26.22 -14.39
CA ILE A 244 -10.30 25.26 -15.43
C ILE A 244 -11.58 24.70 -16.07
N PRO A 245 -11.74 24.77 -17.41
CA PRO A 245 -12.95 24.32 -18.07
C PRO A 245 -13.14 22.79 -17.92
N TYR A 246 -14.38 22.35 -17.73
CA TYR A 246 -14.74 20.95 -17.53
C TYR A 246 -14.21 20.03 -18.66
N SER A 247 -14.19 20.53 -19.90
CA SER A 247 -13.65 19.80 -21.05
C SER A 247 -12.18 19.39 -20.90
N SER A 248 -11.38 20.18 -20.18
CA SER A 248 -9.98 19.88 -19.85
C SER A 248 -9.88 18.94 -18.66
N ILE A 249 -10.76 19.12 -17.66
CA ILE A 249 -10.76 18.27 -16.43
C ILE A 249 -11.10 16.81 -16.79
N ARG A 250 -12.05 16.58 -17.70
CA ARG A 250 -12.47 15.25 -18.15
C ARG A 250 -11.35 14.42 -18.79
N LYS A 251 -10.28 15.05 -19.25
CA LYS A 251 -9.11 14.38 -19.84
C LYS A 251 -8.07 13.94 -18.82
N ILE A 252 -8.21 14.40 -17.57
CA ILE A 252 -7.24 14.08 -16.52
C ILE A 252 -7.53 12.66 -16.00
N GLN A 253 -6.57 11.77 -16.16
CA GLN A 253 -6.62 10.44 -15.60
C GLN A 253 -6.14 10.48 -14.14
N ILE A 254 -6.98 10.01 -13.23
CA ILE A 254 -6.64 9.84 -11.82
C ILE A 254 -6.16 8.39 -11.62
N PRO A 255 -4.98 8.15 -11.03
CA PRO A 255 -4.50 6.81 -10.73
C PRO A 255 -5.45 6.15 -9.71
N PHE A 256 -5.83 4.88 -9.93
CA PHE A 256 -6.82 4.19 -9.09
C PHE A 256 -6.20 3.24 -8.07
N VAL A 257 -4.99 2.75 -8.32
CA VAL A 257 -4.23 1.88 -7.40
C VAL A 257 -4.12 2.43 -5.97
N PRO A 258 -3.91 3.75 -5.75
CA PRO A 258 -3.89 4.32 -4.40
C PRO A 258 -5.17 4.07 -3.61
N PHE A 259 -6.32 4.14 -4.27
CA PHE A 259 -7.62 3.92 -3.61
C PHE A 259 -7.86 2.44 -3.33
N LEU A 260 -7.46 1.55 -4.25
CA LEU A 260 -7.52 0.09 -4.04
C LEU A 260 -6.64 -0.34 -2.86
N PHE A 261 -5.43 0.19 -2.78
CA PHE A 261 -4.54 -0.06 -1.66
C PHE A 261 -5.09 0.50 -0.34
N LEU A 262 -5.64 1.71 -0.37
CA LEU A 262 -6.25 2.32 0.82
C LEU A 262 -7.46 1.55 1.32
N GLY A 263 -8.35 1.11 0.41
CA GLY A 263 -9.49 0.26 0.76
C GLY A 263 -9.06 -1.08 1.36
N TRP A 264 -8.06 -1.73 0.76
CA TRP A 264 -7.45 -2.93 1.33
C TRP A 264 -6.87 -2.66 2.72
N PHE A 265 -6.09 -1.59 2.89
CA PHE A 265 -5.42 -1.25 4.15
C PHE A 265 -6.41 -0.92 5.28
N VAL A 266 -7.44 -0.14 5.00
CA VAL A 266 -8.51 0.17 5.97
C VAL A 266 -9.25 -1.09 6.39
N THR A 267 -9.59 -1.96 5.44
CA THR A 267 -10.24 -3.25 5.73
C THR A 267 -9.33 -4.16 6.56
N LEU A 268 -8.03 -4.16 6.30
CA LEU A 268 -7.04 -4.90 7.11
C LEU A 268 -7.03 -4.44 8.57
N ILE A 269 -7.00 -3.13 8.81
CA ILE A 269 -6.84 -2.56 10.16
C ILE A 269 -8.16 -2.59 10.97
N TYR A 270 -9.28 -2.31 10.33
CA TYR A 270 -10.56 -2.13 11.01
C TYR A 270 -11.53 -3.30 10.83
N HIS A 271 -11.15 -4.34 10.06
CA HIS A 271 -12.05 -5.41 9.65
C HIS A 271 -13.37 -4.86 9.08
N PHE A 272 -13.26 -3.79 8.28
CA PHE A 272 -14.40 -3.04 7.80
C PHE A 272 -15.18 -3.84 6.76
N ASP A 273 -16.38 -4.29 7.13
CA ASP A 273 -17.26 -5.08 6.28
C ASP A 273 -18.54 -4.29 5.94
N ILE A 274 -18.49 -3.59 4.80
CA ILE A 274 -19.63 -2.82 4.27
C ILE A 274 -20.83 -3.74 3.99
N ILE A 275 -20.58 -4.95 3.51
CA ILE A 275 -21.66 -5.87 3.13
C ILE A 275 -22.43 -6.32 4.37
N ALA A 276 -21.73 -6.64 5.47
CA ALA A 276 -22.37 -6.96 6.73
C ALA A 276 -23.13 -5.75 7.30
N LEU A 277 -22.57 -4.55 7.19
CA LEU A 277 -23.24 -3.32 7.64
C LEU A 277 -24.53 -3.03 6.85
N LEU A 278 -24.48 -3.17 5.53
CA LEU A 278 -25.68 -3.00 4.69
C LEU A 278 -26.74 -4.06 4.97
N SER A 279 -26.36 -5.31 5.19
CA SER A 279 -27.31 -6.37 5.53
C SER A 279 -28.10 -6.08 6.82
N GLN A 280 -27.49 -5.41 7.80
CA GLN A 280 -28.16 -5.01 9.04
C GLN A 280 -29.15 -3.85 8.85
N LEU A 281 -29.04 -3.05 7.79
CA LEU A 281 -29.94 -1.95 7.49
C LEU A 281 -31.23 -2.40 6.77
N PHE A 282 -31.24 -3.63 6.23
CA PHE A 282 -32.37 -4.19 5.46
C PHE A 282 -33.11 -5.29 6.23
N ILE A 283 -32.73 -5.58 7.48
CA ILE A 283 -33.43 -6.46 8.43
C ILE A 283 -34.13 -5.60 9.48
#